data_29f7ad6df403d9e35ef3673dfd95c573
#
_entry.id   29f7ad6df403d9e35ef3673dfd95c573
#
_cell.length_a   1.000
_cell.length_b   1.000
_cell.length_c   1.000
_cell.angle_alpha   90.00
_cell.angle_beta   90.00
_cell.angle_gamma   90.00
#
_symmetry.space_group_name_H-M   'P 1'
#
loop_
_entity.id
_entity.type
_entity.pdbx_description
1 polymer ?
#
loop_
_entity_poly.entity_id
_entity_poly.type
_entity_poly.pdbx_seq_one_letter_code
_entity_poly.pdbx_strand_id
1 'polypeptide(L)'
;MQALPALIAAIHTLPSVVAMRRDFYTTDQIVRHALVHAQLAFDAGVRAWYVQDTRDTPLGPTIRAETIALITLVGRALRERFPTVALGISLMGHGAREPLAIAHAVDAQFVRLKVYIGAMMKMEGLLTGCAHDAIKARHALNAEHIRIFADIYDRVGEPVSPLPLAEACRQAVEFGHADGLILTGKNVPHTLTMLAQAQPAAQGAPLLVGGGVTPANARAFLQHAHSLIVHGAFARKAPHPLVDGVPLEWDSALIAQVVQAAA
;
A
#
# COMPACT_ATOMS: atom_id res chain seq x y z
N MET A 1 -7.27 -18.84 -5.80
CA MET A 1 -6.59 -17.68 -5.15
C MET A 1 -7.24 -17.41 -3.80
N GLN A 2 -6.46 -17.18 -2.76
CA GLN A 2 -6.99 -16.85 -1.45
C GLN A 2 -7.71 -15.49 -1.49
N ALA A 3 -8.89 -15.40 -0.88
CA ALA A 3 -9.63 -14.14 -0.78
C ALA A 3 -8.80 -13.08 -0.04
N LEU A 4 -8.94 -11.82 -0.44
CA LEU A 4 -8.30 -10.71 0.26
C LEU A 4 -8.94 -10.55 1.66
N PRO A 5 -8.14 -10.39 2.73
CA PRO A 5 -8.68 -10.01 4.03
C PRO A 5 -9.36 -8.63 3.98
N ALA A 6 -10.36 -8.41 4.82
CA ALA A 6 -11.07 -7.14 4.93
C ALA A 6 -10.14 -5.97 5.31
N LEU A 7 -9.08 -6.25 6.07
CA LEU A 7 -8.10 -5.26 6.50
C LEU A 7 -6.70 -5.58 5.98
N ILE A 8 -6.04 -4.57 5.43
CA ILE A 8 -4.64 -4.58 5.02
C ILE A 8 -3.93 -3.46 5.80
N ALA A 9 -3.00 -3.81 6.67
CA ALA A 9 -2.21 -2.84 7.40
C ALA A 9 -1.12 -2.22 6.49
N ALA A 10 -0.96 -0.92 6.50
CA ALA A 10 0.14 -0.25 5.82
C ALA A 10 1.29 0.03 6.80
N ILE A 11 2.33 -0.79 6.77
CA ILE A 11 3.52 -0.63 7.60
C ILE A 11 4.44 0.39 6.94
N HIS A 12 4.50 1.59 7.49
CA HIS A 12 5.42 2.62 7.04
C HIS A 12 6.77 2.45 7.75
N THR A 13 7.85 2.35 6.98
CA THR A 13 9.19 2.24 7.57
C THR A 13 9.62 3.54 8.22
N LEU A 14 10.54 3.46 9.19
CA LEU A 14 11.27 4.62 9.67
C LEU A 14 12.12 5.21 8.54
N PRO A 15 12.52 6.52 8.63
CA PRO A 15 13.39 7.12 7.64
C PRO A 15 14.68 6.32 7.45
N SER A 16 15.04 6.06 6.21
CA SER A 16 16.25 5.35 5.82
C SER A 16 17.41 6.29 5.50
N VAL A 17 18.52 5.73 5.03
CA VAL A 17 19.70 6.49 4.58
C VAL A 17 19.43 7.41 3.39
N VAL A 18 18.33 7.20 2.65
CA VAL A 18 17.95 8.06 1.53
C VAL A 18 17.11 9.27 1.94
N ALA A 19 16.57 9.26 3.16
CA ALA A 19 15.84 10.38 3.71
C ALA A 19 16.79 11.56 3.96
N MET A 20 16.42 12.75 3.51
CA MET A 20 17.20 13.97 3.77
C MET A 20 16.87 14.58 5.14
N ARG A 21 16.44 13.77 6.09
CA ARG A 21 16.15 14.15 7.47
C ARG A 21 17.36 13.83 8.36
N ARG A 22 17.48 14.53 9.48
CA ARG A 22 18.60 14.33 10.42
C ARG A 22 18.44 13.13 11.36
N ASP A 23 17.22 12.58 11.48
CA ASP A 23 16.95 11.42 12.32
C ASP A 23 17.31 10.14 11.53
N PHE A 24 18.48 9.61 11.80
CA PHE A 24 18.95 8.38 11.19
C PHE A 24 18.65 7.17 12.07
N TYR A 25 18.06 6.14 11.46
CA TYR A 25 17.90 4.83 12.05
C TYR A 25 18.78 3.83 11.32
N THR A 26 19.34 2.88 12.06
CA THR A 26 20.07 1.77 11.46
C THR A 26 19.10 0.84 10.74
N THR A 27 19.60 0.05 9.79
CA THR A 27 18.80 -0.98 9.11
C THR A 27 18.11 -1.90 10.11
N ASP A 28 18.80 -2.33 11.17
CA ASP A 28 18.24 -3.20 12.20
C ASP A 28 17.09 -2.54 12.97
N GLN A 29 17.19 -1.23 13.25
CA GLN A 29 16.11 -0.48 13.88
C GLN A 29 14.89 -0.39 12.96
N ILE A 30 15.09 -0.17 11.66
CA ILE A 30 14.00 -0.09 10.67
C ILE A 30 13.29 -1.45 10.54
N VAL A 31 14.05 -2.55 10.47
CA VAL A 31 13.51 -3.91 10.45
C VAL A 31 12.74 -4.21 11.74
N ARG A 32 13.31 -3.88 12.89
CA ARG A 32 12.68 -4.09 14.21
C ARG A 32 11.38 -3.31 14.34
N HIS A 33 11.36 -2.05 13.92
CA HIS A 33 10.16 -1.22 13.89
C HIS A 33 9.04 -1.90 13.08
N ALA A 34 9.32 -2.40 11.88
CA ALA A 34 8.33 -3.09 11.06
C ALA A 34 7.82 -4.36 11.75
N LEU A 35 8.71 -5.16 12.36
CA LEU A 35 8.35 -6.39 13.06
C LEU A 35 7.46 -6.12 14.30
N VAL A 36 7.76 -5.09 15.10
CA VAL A 36 6.96 -4.71 16.26
C VAL A 36 5.53 -4.31 15.84
N HIS A 37 5.40 -3.49 14.81
CA HIS A 37 4.09 -3.06 14.30
C HIS A 37 3.31 -4.22 13.66
N ALA A 38 3.99 -5.10 12.91
CA ALA A 38 3.38 -6.30 12.36
C ALA A 38 2.89 -7.25 13.45
N GLN A 39 3.63 -7.39 14.57
CA GLN A 39 3.22 -8.22 15.71
C GLN A 39 1.92 -7.69 16.34
N LEU A 40 1.83 -6.37 16.59
CA LEU A 40 0.58 -5.76 17.11
C LEU A 40 -0.61 -6.01 16.19
N ALA A 41 -0.42 -5.86 14.87
CA ALA A 41 -1.48 -6.11 13.89
C ALA A 41 -1.88 -7.61 13.86
N PHE A 42 -0.89 -8.50 13.92
CA PHE A 42 -1.11 -9.95 13.95
C PHE A 42 -1.90 -10.38 15.19
N ASP A 43 -1.52 -9.90 16.37
CA ASP A 43 -2.19 -10.20 17.64
C ASP A 43 -3.63 -9.71 17.66
N ALA A 44 -3.91 -8.59 16.99
CA ALA A 44 -5.25 -8.05 16.82
C ALA A 44 -6.09 -8.74 15.71
N GLY A 45 -5.53 -9.75 15.01
CA GLY A 45 -6.26 -10.51 13.99
C GLY A 45 -6.09 -10.01 12.56
N VAL A 46 -5.25 -9.00 12.29
CA VAL A 46 -4.93 -8.58 10.90
C VAL A 46 -4.09 -9.65 10.22
N ARG A 47 -4.43 -9.99 8.98
CA ARG A 47 -3.81 -11.10 8.22
C ARG A 47 -3.27 -10.68 6.85
N ALA A 48 -3.20 -9.38 6.60
CA ALA A 48 -2.54 -8.81 5.43
C ALA A 48 -1.87 -7.48 5.78
N TRP A 49 -0.71 -7.23 5.20
CA TRP A 49 -0.04 -5.93 5.25
C TRP A 49 0.85 -5.71 4.04
N TYR A 50 1.22 -4.46 3.82
CA TYR A 50 2.31 -4.12 2.92
C TYR A 50 3.31 -3.21 3.61
N VAL A 51 4.54 -3.20 3.11
CA VAL A 51 5.61 -2.31 3.55
C VAL A 51 5.73 -1.12 2.59
N GLN A 52 5.95 0.08 3.15
CA GLN A 52 6.11 1.31 2.34
C GLN A 52 7.12 2.29 2.96
N ASP A 53 7.95 2.90 2.12
CA ASP A 53 9.01 3.85 2.44
C ASP A 53 8.54 5.32 2.53
N THR A 54 7.39 5.58 3.16
CA THR A 54 6.74 6.90 3.16
C THR A 54 7.55 8.04 3.75
N ARG A 55 8.61 7.74 4.51
CA ARG A 55 9.40 8.73 5.23
C ARG A 55 10.73 9.09 4.57
N ASP A 56 11.03 8.47 3.46
CA ASP A 56 12.24 8.74 2.67
C ASP A 56 12.05 9.99 1.81
N THR A 57 11.85 11.13 2.49
CA THR A 57 11.56 12.43 1.84
C THR A 57 12.81 13.31 1.75
N PRO A 58 12.88 14.22 0.74
CA PRO A 58 11.92 14.41 -0.34
C PRO A 58 11.92 13.24 -1.33
N LEU A 59 10.73 12.97 -1.89
CA LEU A 59 10.57 11.93 -2.89
C LEU A 59 11.17 12.36 -4.22
N GLY A 60 11.81 11.41 -4.90
CA GLY A 60 12.26 11.58 -6.28
C GLY A 60 11.39 10.81 -7.27
N PRO A 61 11.57 11.05 -8.57
CA PRO A 61 10.79 10.37 -9.61
C PRO A 61 11.15 8.89 -9.80
N THR A 62 12.28 8.44 -9.24
CA THR A 62 12.80 7.08 -9.40
C THR A 62 13.03 6.42 -8.06
N ILE A 63 13.02 5.09 -8.04
CA ILE A 63 13.30 4.27 -6.86
C ILE A 63 14.81 4.08 -6.75
N ARG A 64 15.36 4.34 -5.56
CA ARG A 64 16.80 4.23 -5.30
C ARG A 64 17.20 2.80 -4.96
N ALA A 65 18.44 2.42 -5.27
CA ALA A 65 18.97 1.09 -4.97
C ALA A 65 18.96 0.79 -3.46
N GLU A 66 19.24 1.78 -2.62
CA GLU A 66 19.22 1.68 -1.17
C GLU A 66 17.80 1.36 -0.65
N THR A 67 16.77 1.97 -1.25
CA THR A 67 15.36 1.66 -0.94
C THR A 67 15.04 0.20 -1.30
N ILE A 68 15.46 -0.26 -2.47
CA ILE A 68 15.26 -1.66 -2.90
C ILE A 68 15.89 -2.61 -1.89
N ALA A 69 17.16 -2.38 -1.54
CA ALA A 69 17.89 -3.22 -0.59
C ALA A 69 17.20 -3.26 0.77
N LEU A 70 16.84 -2.09 1.34
CA LEU A 70 16.21 -2.00 2.65
C LEU A 70 14.83 -2.66 2.67
N ILE A 71 13.95 -2.34 1.72
CA ILE A 71 12.58 -2.90 1.69
C ILE A 71 12.62 -4.41 1.47
N THR A 72 13.62 -4.92 0.73
CA THR A 72 13.84 -6.37 0.61
C THR A 72 14.17 -6.99 1.96
N LEU A 73 15.08 -6.39 2.76
CA LEU A 73 15.41 -6.88 4.09
C LEU A 73 14.20 -6.85 5.05
N VAL A 74 13.45 -5.76 5.06
CA VAL A 74 12.23 -5.63 5.87
C VAL A 74 11.18 -6.67 5.45
N GLY A 75 10.93 -6.80 4.15
CA GLY A 75 9.97 -7.77 3.61
C GLY A 75 10.37 -9.21 3.94
N ARG A 76 11.65 -9.54 3.83
CA ARG A 76 12.18 -10.87 4.18
C ARG A 76 11.99 -11.17 5.67
N ALA A 77 12.33 -10.25 6.55
CA ALA A 77 12.15 -10.42 8.00
C ALA A 77 10.66 -10.61 8.37
N LEU A 78 9.75 -9.86 7.74
CA LEU A 78 8.30 -10.02 7.93
C LEU A 78 7.82 -11.38 7.42
N ARG A 79 8.28 -11.83 6.25
CA ARG A 79 7.91 -13.14 5.68
C ARG A 79 8.37 -14.28 6.58
N GLU A 80 9.59 -14.23 7.09
CA GLU A 80 10.13 -15.26 7.99
C GLU A 80 9.37 -15.32 9.31
N ARG A 81 9.04 -14.16 9.89
CA ARG A 81 8.34 -14.09 11.17
C ARG A 81 6.86 -14.43 11.06
N PHE A 82 6.20 -14.11 9.93
CA PHE A 82 4.76 -14.27 9.72
C PHE A 82 4.47 -14.97 8.37
N PRO A 83 4.81 -16.24 8.22
CA PRO A 83 4.76 -16.94 6.94
C PRO A 83 3.35 -17.08 6.35
N THR A 84 2.31 -17.03 7.17
CA THR A 84 0.90 -17.21 6.76
C THR A 84 0.18 -15.90 6.42
N VAL A 85 0.82 -14.76 6.67
CA VAL A 85 0.20 -13.45 6.44
C VAL A 85 0.43 -13.01 4.99
N ALA A 86 -0.59 -12.45 4.35
CA ALA A 86 -0.43 -11.88 3.02
C ALA A 86 0.46 -10.63 3.07
N LEU A 87 1.63 -10.71 2.46
CA LEU A 87 2.61 -9.63 2.38
C LEU A 87 2.49 -8.92 1.04
N GLY A 88 2.55 -7.60 1.06
CA GLY A 88 2.63 -6.76 -0.11
C GLY A 88 3.79 -5.78 -0.06
N ILE A 89 4.13 -5.23 -1.21
CA ILE A 89 5.15 -4.19 -1.38
C ILE A 89 4.53 -2.97 -2.05
N SER A 90 4.80 -1.81 -1.50
CA SER A 90 4.45 -0.50 -2.09
C SER A 90 5.63 0.44 -1.92
N LEU A 91 5.98 1.19 -2.95
CA LEU A 91 7.08 2.16 -2.88
C LEU A 91 6.56 3.56 -3.16
N MET A 92 7.16 4.56 -2.51
CA MET A 92 6.83 5.96 -2.74
C MET A 92 7.45 6.49 -4.05
N GLY A 93 8.61 6.00 -4.45
CA GLY A 93 9.15 6.24 -5.78
C GLY A 93 8.26 5.63 -6.86
N HIS A 94 8.22 6.26 -8.06
CA HIS A 94 7.41 5.79 -9.17
C HIS A 94 8.15 4.72 -9.98
N GLY A 95 7.52 3.57 -10.17
CA GLY A 95 8.05 2.43 -10.90
C GLY A 95 7.22 1.18 -10.66
N ALA A 96 7.43 0.18 -11.50
CA ALA A 96 6.72 -1.09 -11.40
C ALA A 96 7.67 -2.28 -11.23
N ARG A 97 8.85 -2.21 -11.86
CA ARG A 97 9.82 -3.31 -11.84
C ARG A 97 10.39 -3.55 -10.45
N GLU A 98 10.74 -2.49 -9.74
CA GLU A 98 11.38 -2.56 -8.44
C GLU A 98 10.45 -3.16 -7.36
N PRO A 99 9.19 -2.71 -7.18
CA PRO A 99 8.30 -3.33 -6.21
C PRO A 99 7.98 -4.79 -6.58
N LEU A 100 7.87 -5.14 -7.87
CA LEU A 100 7.69 -6.53 -8.30
C LEU A 100 8.93 -7.40 -8.03
N ALA A 101 10.14 -6.86 -8.27
CA ALA A 101 11.38 -7.57 -7.97
C ALA A 101 11.55 -7.83 -6.47
N ILE A 102 11.24 -6.84 -5.63
CA ILE A 102 11.24 -7.02 -4.18
C ILE A 102 10.19 -8.06 -3.77
N ALA A 103 8.95 -7.93 -4.28
CA ALA A 103 7.87 -8.85 -3.97
C ALA A 103 8.22 -10.30 -4.32
N HIS A 104 8.83 -10.52 -5.49
CA HIS A 104 9.34 -11.82 -5.90
C HIS A 104 10.43 -12.35 -4.95
N ALA A 105 11.41 -11.50 -4.60
CA ALA A 105 12.53 -11.88 -3.74
C ALA A 105 12.13 -12.26 -2.30
N VAL A 106 11.01 -11.68 -1.79
CA VAL A 106 10.54 -11.91 -0.41
C VAL A 106 9.28 -12.79 -0.34
N ASP A 107 8.88 -13.39 -1.45
CA ASP A 107 7.67 -14.22 -1.56
C ASP A 107 6.40 -13.45 -1.13
N ALA A 108 6.27 -12.19 -1.57
CA ALA A 108 5.09 -11.40 -1.34
C ALA A 108 3.97 -11.74 -2.34
N GLN A 109 2.71 -11.56 -1.94
CA GLN A 109 1.55 -11.94 -2.72
C GLN A 109 0.97 -10.82 -3.56
N PHE A 110 1.38 -9.56 -3.31
CA PHE A 110 0.88 -8.43 -4.09
C PHE A 110 1.82 -7.24 -4.06
N VAL A 111 1.63 -6.35 -5.03
CA VAL A 111 2.21 -5.00 -5.04
C VAL A 111 1.10 -3.96 -5.14
N ARG A 112 1.31 -2.77 -4.55
CA ARG A 112 0.49 -1.59 -4.76
C ARG A 112 1.26 -0.62 -5.64
N LEU A 113 0.70 -0.27 -6.80
CA LEU A 113 1.31 0.65 -7.77
C LEU A 113 0.49 1.93 -7.88
N LYS A 114 1.16 3.07 -7.67
CA LYS A 114 0.59 4.40 -7.90
C LYS A 114 0.57 4.67 -9.41
N VAL A 115 -0.11 5.68 -9.86
CA VAL A 115 -0.17 6.11 -11.27
C VAL A 115 0.00 4.94 -12.25
N TYR A 116 -1.00 4.04 -12.23
CA TYR A 116 -0.94 2.82 -13.00
C TYR A 116 -1.26 3.05 -14.48
N ILE A 117 -2.27 3.89 -14.74
CA ILE A 117 -2.70 4.32 -16.08
C ILE A 117 -2.73 5.84 -16.16
N GLY A 118 -2.71 6.39 -17.37
CA GLY A 118 -2.78 7.83 -17.62
C GLY A 118 -1.56 8.60 -17.15
N ALA A 119 -1.76 9.81 -16.61
CA ALA A 119 -0.69 10.64 -16.06
C ALA A 119 -1.20 11.48 -14.90
N MET A 120 -0.31 11.77 -13.94
CA MET A 120 -0.61 12.63 -12.79
C MET A 120 0.53 13.60 -12.53
N MET A 121 0.18 14.85 -12.21
CA MET A 121 1.10 15.83 -11.65
C MET A 121 1.18 15.62 -10.14
N LYS A 122 2.35 15.32 -9.64
CA LYS A 122 2.63 15.09 -8.22
C LYS A 122 3.81 15.94 -7.76
N MET A 123 4.20 15.85 -6.47
CA MET A 123 5.36 16.59 -5.95
C MET A 123 6.67 16.21 -6.65
N GLU A 124 6.76 14.98 -7.17
CA GLU A 124 7.90 14.48 -7.93
C GLU A 124 7.92 14.95 -9.40
N GLY A 125 6.90 15.68 -9.83
CA GLY A 125 6.68 16.13 -11.21
C GLY A 125 5.61 15.33 -11.93
N LEU A 126 5.68 15.27 -13.25
CA LEU A 126 4.77 14.51 -14.10
C LEU A 126 5.13 13.01 -14.02
N LEU A 127 4.21 12.21 -13.54
CA LEU A 127 4.32 10.76 -13.52
C LEU A 127 3.34 10.18 -14.56
N THR A 128 3.81 9.19 -15.33
CA THR A 128 3.03 8.51 -16.38
C THR A 128 2.70 7.08 -15.99
N GLY A 129 1.64 6.52 -16.57
CA GLY A 129 1.17 5.19 -16.24
C GLY A 129 2.23 4.10 -16.44
N CYS A 130 2.38 3.22 -15.46
CA CYS A 130 3.38 2.15 -15.46
C CYS A 130 2.81 0.76 -15.78
N ALA A 131 1.56 0.63 -16.24
CA ALA A 131 0.91 -0.65 -16.47
C ALA A 131 1.69 -1.57 -17.41
N HIS A 132 2.16 -1.03 -18.56
CA HIS A 132 2.95 -1.83 -19.51
C HIS A 132 4.21 -2.41 -18.88
N ASP A 133 4.97 -1.57 -18.14
CA ASP A 133 6.20 -1.98 -17.49
C ASP A 133 5.93 -2.97 -16.35
N ALA A 134 4.80 -2.82 -15.64
CA ALA A 134 4.38 -3.75 -14.60
C ALA A 134 4.13 -5.15 -15.16
N ILE A 135 3.35 -5.26 -16.24
CA ILE A 135 3.04 -6.56 -16.86
C ILE A 135 4.29 -7.19 -17.45
N LYS A 136 5.12 -6.39 -18.13
CA LYS A 136 6.40 -6.85 -18.68
C LYS A 136 7.35 -7.35 -17.59
N ALA A 137 7.46 -6.62 -16.47
CA ALA A 137 8.30 -7.03 -15.34
C ALA A 137 7.76 -8.30 -14.66
N ARG A 138 6.44 -8.39 -14.43
CA ARG A 138 5.79 -9.55 -13.83
C ARG A 138 6.04 -10.80 -14.67
N HIS A 139 5.88 -10.70 -15.99
CA HIS A 139 6.16 -11.81 -16.92
C HIS A 139 7.64 -12.22 -16.92
N ALA A 140 8.56 -11.24 -16.99
CA ALA A 140 10.00 -11.51 -17.01
C ALA A 140 10.50 -12.20 -15.72
N LEU A 141 9.80 -12.01 -14.60
CA LEU A 141 10.10 -12.63 -13.31
C LEU A 141 9.39 -13.99 -13.11
N ASN A 142 8.55 -14.43 -14.03
CA ASN A 142 7.61 -15.56 -13.86
C ASN A 142 6.78 -15.41 -12.57
N ALA A 143 6.29 -14.18 -12.32
CA ALA A 143 5.66 -13.75 -11.08
C ALA A 143 4.16 -13.48 -11.25
N GLU A 144 3.47 -14.24 -12.09
CA GLU A 144 2.04 -14.11 -12.38
C GLU A 144 1.17 -14.32 -11.13
N HIS A 145 1.71 -14.99 -10.12
CA HIS A 145 1.07 -15.17 -8.81
C HIS A 145 1.07 -13.90 -7.94
N ILE A 146 1.92 -12.91 -8.25
CA ILE A 146 1.96 -11.62 -7.55
C ILE A 146 0.90 -10.69 -8.13
N ARG A 147 -0.11 -10.37 -7.32
CA ARG A 147 -1.20 -9.48 -7.73
C ARG A 147 -0.77 -8.03 -7.80
N ILE A 148 -1.28 -7.30 -8.77
CA ILE A 148 -1.07 -5.87 -8.94
C ILE A 148 -2.34 -5.13 -8.52
N PHE A 149 -2.25 -4.34 -7.43
CA PHE A 149 -3.30 -3.43 -7.01
C PHE A 149 -2.95 -2.01 -7.46
N ALA A 150 -3.78 -1.47 -8.35
CA ALA A 150 -3.57 -0.20 -9.03
C ALA A 150 -4.33 0.94 -8.35
N ASP A 151 -3.65 2.01 -7.95
CA ASP A 151 -4.31 3.25 -7.55
C ASP A 151 -4.94 3.93 -8.78
N ILE A 152 -6.23 4.26 -8.67
CA ILE A 152 -6.96 5.04 -9.67
C ILE A 152 -7.15 6.45 -9.13
N TYR A 153 -6.42 7.41 -9.71
CA TYR A 153 -6.42 8.81 -9.30
C TYR A 153 -6.13 9.00 -7.80
N ASP A 154 -4.89 8.69 -7.42
CA ASP A 154 -4.37 8.91 -6.08
C ASP A 154 -4.68 10.35 -5.60
N ARG A 155 -5.22 10.46 -4.39
CA ARG A 155 -5.58 11.76 -3.78
C ARG A 155 -4.41 12.74 -3.59
N VAL A 156 -3.17 12.24 -3.66
CA VAL A 156 -1.93 13.03 -3.49
C VAL A 156 -1.39 13.38 -4.87
N GLY A 157 -2.07 14.24 -5.58
CA GLY A 157 -1.71 14.70 -6.92
C GLY A 157 -2.95 15.05 -7.74
N GLU A 158 -2.74 15.63 -8.91
CA GLU A 158 -3.81 15.98 -9.83
C GLU A 158 -3.64 15.20 -11.13
N PRO A 159 -4.67 14.49 -11.61
CA PRO A 159 -4.58 13.76 -12.88
C PRO A 159 -4.53 14.75 -14.04
N VAL A 160 -3.69 14.42 -15.03
CA VAL A 160 -3.55 15.22 -16.27
C VAL A 160 -4.51 14.65 -17.30
N SER A 161 -5.44 15.49 -17.77
CA SER A 161 -6.48 15.08 -18.73
C SER A 161 -7.23 13.79 -18.29
N PRO A 162 -7.90 13.81 -17.13
CA PRO A 162 -8.49 12.61 -16.55
C PRO A 162 -9.61 12.05 -17.42
N LEU A 163 -9.62 10.75 -17.55
CA LEU A 163 -10.79 10.02 -18.05
C LEU A 163 -11.91 10.03 -16.99
N PRO A 164 -13.17 9.83 -17.37
CA PRO A 164 -14.21 9.45 -16.41
C PRO A 164 -13.75 8.27 -15.56
N LEU A 165 -14.03 8.29 -14.25
CA LEU A 165 -13.49 7.30 -13.31
C LEU A 165 -13.79 5.84 -13.73
N ALA A 166 -15.03 5.58 -14.18
CA ALA A 166 -15.41 4.25 -14.65
C ALA A 166 -14.54 3.78 -15.84
N GLU A 167 -14.26 4.68 -16.79
CA GLU A 167 -13.40 4.36 -17.94
C GLU A 167 -11.95 4.12 -17.49
N ALA A 168 -11.44 4.90 -16.56
CA ALA A 168 -10.11 4.69 -15.97
C ALA A 168 -10.03 3.32 -15.27
N CYS A 169 -11.05 2.93 -14.51
CA CYS A 169 -11.13 1.61 -13.88
C CYS A 169 -11.15 0.48 -14.92
N ARG A 170 -11.99 0.62 -15.96
CA ARG A 170 -12.07 -0.35 -17.06
C ARG A 170 -10.72 -0.54 -17.75
N GLN A 171 -10.04 0.56 -18.09
CA GLN A 171 -8.73 0.49 -18.76
C GLN A 171 -7.65 -0.14 -17.86
N ALA A 172 -7.66 0.15 -16.56
CA ALA A 172 -6.70 -0.45 -15.63
C ALA A 172 -6.85 -1.98 -15.55
N VAL A 173 -8.09 -2.50 -15.60
CA VAL A 173 -8.35 -3.95 -15.55
C VAL A 173 -8.17 -4.58 -16.92
N GLU A 174 -8.85 -4.07 -17.95
CA GLU A 174 -8.94 -4.71 -19.27
C GLU A 174 -7.63 -4.63 -20.05
N PHE A 175 -7.00 -3.45 -20.08
CA PHE A 175 -5.76 -3.23 -20.83
C PHE A 175 -4.52 -3.25 -19.95
N GLY A 176 -4.64 -2.77 -18.71
CA GLY A 176 -3.55 -2.74 -17.75
C GLY A 176 -3.36 -4.05 -16.99
N HIS A 177 -4.32 -4.99 -17.05
CA HIS A 177 -4.30 -6.27 -16.34
C HIS A 177 -4.06 -6.11 -14.82
N ALA A 178 -4.64 -5.05 -14.20
CA ALA A 178 -4.65 -4.89 -12.76
C ALA A 178 -5.52 -5.98 -12.11
N ASP A 179 -5.03 -6.58 -11.04
CA ASP A 179 -5.74 -7.63 -10.29
C ASP A 179 -6.68 -7.06 -9.22
N GLY A 180 -6.68 -5.74 -9.03
CA GLY A 180 -7.59 -4.99 -8.16
C GLY A 180 -7.33 -3.50 -8.23
N LEU A 181 -8.34 -2.72 -7.80
CA LEU A 181 -8.33 -1.27 -7.91
C LEU A 181 -8.36 -0.61 -6.54
N ILE A 182 -7.48 0.35 -6.31
CA ILE A 182 -7.42 1.12 -5.07
C ILE A 182 -8.02 2.51 -5.33
N LEU A 183 -9.02 2.87 -4.52
CA LEU A 183 -9.74 4.12 -4.63
C LEU A 183 -9.57 4.92 -3.34
N THR A 184 -9.20 6.18 -3.45
CA THR A 184 -8.98 7.06 -2.30
C THR A 184 -9.50 8.46 -2.61
N GLY A 185 -10.71 8.74 -2.17
CA GLY A 185 -11.33 10.07 -2.32
C GLY A 185 -10.77 11.10 -1.33
N LYS A 186 -11.08 12.37 -1.56
CA LYS A 186 -10.69 13.49 -0.69
C LYS A 186 -11.39 13.45 0.69
N ASN A 187 -12.53 12.77 0.78
CA ASN A 187 -13.31 12.55 2.00
C ASN A 187 -14.17 11.29 1.87
N VAL A 188 -14.90 10.91 2.92
CA VAL A 188 -15.75 9.71 2.94
C VAL A 188 -16.82 9.72 1.83
N PRO A 189 -17.66 10.77 1.67
CA PRO A 189 -18.63 10.80 0.58
C PRO A 189 -17.99 10.66 -0.80
N HIS A 190 -16.86 11.33 -1.05
CA HIS A 190 -16.15 11.20 -2.33
C HIS A 190 -15.64 9.78 -2.56
N THR A 191 -15.08 9.12 -1.54
CA THR A 191 -14.63 7.72 -1.65
C THR A 191 -15.81 6.80 -1.99
N LEU A 192 -16.96 6.95 -1.33
CA LEU A 192 -18.16 6.16 -1.63
C LEU A 192 -18.68 6.38 -3.05
N THR A 193 -18.66 7.62 -3.53
CA THR A 193 -18.99 7.94 -4.93
C THR A 193 -18.03 7.26 -5.90
N MET A 194 -16.73 7.29 -5.63
CA MET A 194 -15.74 6.60 -6.46
C MET A 194 -15.98 5.08 -6.50
N LEU A 195 -16.25 4.46 -5.35
CA LEU A 195 -16.54 3.02 -5.27
C LEU A 195 -17.79 2.66 -6.09
N ALA A 196 -18.86 3.44 -5.96
CA ALA A 196 -20.10 3.21 -6.73
C ALA A 196 -19.86 3.32 -8.25
N GLN A 197 -19.05 4.27 -8.71
CA GLN A 197 -18.69 4.43 -10.11
C GLN A 197 -17.76 3.34 -10.62
N ALA A 198 -16.85 2.85 -9.77
CA ALA A 198 -15.87 1.83 -10.14
C ALA A 198 -16.47 0.41 -10.19
N GLN A 199 -17.45 0.11 -9.33
CA GLN A 199 -18.00 -1.23 -9.18
C GLN A 199 -18.45 -1.88 -10.50
N PRO A 200 -19.29 -1.23 -11.36
CA PRO A 200 -19.69 -1.82 -12.65
C PRO A 200 -18.53 -1.91 -13.65
N ALA A 201 -17.49 -1.10 -13.52
CA ALA A 201 -16.36 -1.01 -14.44
C ALA A 201 -15.18 -1.92 -14.06
N ALA A 202 -15.15 -2.44 -12.85
CA ALA A 202 -14.07 -3.25 -12.31
C ALA A 202 -14.06 -4.71 -12.83
N GLN A 203 -15.09 -5.14 -13.57
CA GLN A 203 -15.18 -6.48 -14.20
C GLN A 203 -14.89 -7.64 -13.22
N GLY A 204 -15.33 -7.50 -11.97
CA GLY A 204 -15.07 -8.49 -10.91
C GLY A 204 -13.74 -8.34 -10.17
N ALA A 205 -12.87 -7.42 -10.57
CA ALA A 205 -11.66 -7.12 -9.83
C ALA A 205 -12.02 -6.49 -8.47
N PRO A 206 -11.37 -6.89 -7.36
CA PRO A 206 -11.66 -6.35 -6.05
C PRO A 206 -11.37 -4.85 -5.97
N LEU A 207 -12.27 -4.13 -5.30
CA LEU A 207 -12.10 -2.72 -4.96
C LEU A 207 -11.52 -2.61 -3.54
N LEU A 208 -10.54 -1.75 -3.38
CA LEU A 208 -9.88 -1.48 -2.11
C LEU A 208 -9.97 0.03 -1.79
N VAL A 209 -10.13 0.37 -0.52
CA VAL A 209 -10.03 1.76 -0.06
C VAL A 209 -8.60 2.04 0.39
N GLY A 210 -7.93 3.00 -0.26
CA GLY A 210 -6.49 3.25 -0.10
C GLY A 210 -6.09 4.13 1.10
N GLY A 211 -7.04 4.59 1.93
CA GLY A 211 -6.75 5.41 3.10
C GLY A 211 -7.96 6.20 3.61
N GLY A 212 -7.77 6.95 4.70
CA GLY A 212 -8.86 7.68 5.37
C GLY A 212 -9.82 6.79 6.16
N VAL A 213 -9.46 5.53 6.37
CA VAL A 213 -10.23 4.55 7.15
C VAL A 213 -10.16 4.88 8.63
N THR A 214 -11.31 4.83 9.29
CA THR A 214 -11.48 4.96 10.74
C THR A 214 -12.51 3.94 11.23
N PRO A 215 -12.62 3.66 12.54
CA PRO A 215 -13.68 2.78 13.04
C PRO A 215 -15.09 3.25 12.63
N ALA A 216 -15.30 4.57 12.56
CA ALA A 216 -16.61 5.13 12.23
C ALA A 216 -17.05 4.93 10.75
N ASN A 217 -16.10 4.74 9.82
CA ASN A 217 -16.41 4.60 8.40
C ASN A 217 -16.06 3.22 7.80
N ALA A 218 -15.37 2.36 8.54
CA ALA A 218 -14.91 1.07 8.04
C ALA A 218 -16.05 0.22 7.48
N ARG A 219 -17.15 0.07 8.24
CA ARG A 219 -18.31 -0.71 7.82
C ARG A 219 -18.99 -0.14 6.56
N ALA A 220 -19.11 1.19 6.46
CA ALA A 220 -19.68 1.83 5.29
C ALA A 220 -18.84 1.59 4.03
N PHE A 221 -17.52 1.61 4.15
CA PHE A 221 -16.65 1.29 3.02
C PHE A 221 -16.73 -0.19 2.62
N LEU A 222 -16.80 -1.11 3.58
CA LEU A 222 -16.88 -2.55 3.31
C LEU A 222 -18.19 -3.00 2.66
N GLN A 223 -19.23 -2.16 2.67
CA GLN A 223 -20.43 -2.41 1.86
C GLN A 223 -20.17 -2.29 0.35
N HIS A 224 -19.08 -1.62 -0.05
CA HIS A 224 -18.74 -1.31 -1.44
C HIS A 224 -17.32 -1.70 -1.84
N ALA A 225 -16.48 -2.08 -0.89
CA ALA A 225 -15.09 -2.47 -1.10
C ALA A 225 -14.80 -3.84 -0.45
N HIS A 226 -13.84 -4.56 -1.01
CA HIS A 226 -13.42 -5.88 -0.52
C HIS A 226 -12.39 -5.76 0.62
N SER A 227 -11.59 -4.69 0.62
CA SER A 227 -10.54 -4.49 1.61
C SER A 227 -10.29 -3.03 1.90
N LEU A 228 -9.87 -2.75 3.12
CA LEU A 228 -9.49 -1.42 3.61
C LEU A 228 -8.01 -1.39 3.94
N ILE A 229 -7.29 -0.41 3.41
CA ILE A 229 -5.88 -0.17 3.74
C ILE A 229 -5.82 0.83 4.90
N VAL A 230 -5.19 0.42 6.00
CA VAL A 230 -5.20 1.16 7.27
C VAL A 230 -3.78 1.40 7.77
N HIS A 231 -3.49 2.66 8.12
CA HIS A 231 -2.29 3.07 8.87
C HIS A 231 -2.67 4.03 9.99
N GLY A 232 -3.20 5.21 9.64
CA GLY A 232 -3.43 6.32 10.57
C GLY A 232 -4.39 5.99 11.72
N ALA A 233 -5.41 5.15 11.48
CA ALA A 233 -6.34 4.73 12.53
C ALA A 233 -5.73 3.77 13.55
N PHE A 234 -4.56 3.18 13.27
CA PHE A 234 -3.79 2.37 14.21
C PHE A 234 -2.82 3.21 15.03
N ALA A 235 -2.50 4.42 14.57
CA ALA A 235 -1.46 5.25 15.14
C ALA A 235 -1.96 6.06 16.35
N ARG A 236 -1.17 6.03 17.41
CA ARG A 236 -1.33 6.93 18.55
C ARG A 236 -0.78 8.32 18.23
N LYS A 237 -1.21 9.31 19.00
CA LYS A 237 -0.62 10.66 18.91
C LYS A 237 0.82 10.65 19.48
N ALA A 238 1.71 11.44 18.84
CA ALA A 238 3.05 11.68 19.37
C ALA A 238 2.98 12.42 20.75
N PRO A 239 4.01 12.27 21.64
CA PRO A 239 5.22 11.48 21.43
C PRO A 239 4.98 9.97 21.51
N HIS A 240 5.81 9.19 20.82
CA HIS A 240 5.71 7.74 20.82
C HIS A 240 6.64 7.12 21.86
N PRO A 241 6.17 6.15 22.67
CA PRO A 241 7.06 5.41 23.56
C PRO A 241 8.07 4.60 22.75
N LEU A 242 9.23 4.34 23.31
CA LEU A 242 10.23 3.47 22.71
C LEU A 242 10.03 2.03 23.19
N VAL A 243 10.04 1.11 22.26
CA VAL A 243 10.07 -0.34 22.50
C VAL A 243 11.24 -0.92 21.73
N ASP A 244 12.13 -1.60 22.41
CA ASP A 244 13.37 -2.15 21.81
C ASP A 244 14.19 -1.11 21.04
N GLY A 245 14.19 0.14 21.48
CA GLY A 245 14.95 1.24 20.88
C GLY A 245 14.33 1.83 19.61
N VAL A 246 13.06 1.51 19.31
CA VAL A 246 12.32 2.09 18.19
C VAL A 246 10.99 2.70 18.62
N PRO A 247 10.48 3.76 17.95
CA PRO A 247 9.20 4.36 18.30
C PRO A 247 8.04 3.38 18.06
N LEU A 248 7.21 3.21 19.09
CA LEU A 248 5.97 2.43 19.00
C LEU A 248 4.82 3.36 18.60
N GLU A 249 4.53 3.41 17.33
CA GLU A 249 3.53 4.33 16.77
C GLU A 249 2.11 3.78 16.81
N TRP A 250 1.95 2.47 16.65
CA TRP A 250 0.65 1.84 16.69
C TRP A 250 0.22 1.47 18.11
N ASP A 251 -1.09 1.41 18.30
CA ASP A 251 -1.73 1.09 19.57
C ASP A 251 -2.65 -0.11 19.41
N SER A 252 -2.47 -1.13 20.24
CA SER A 252 -3.27 -2.37 20.16
C SER A 252 -4.77 -2.11 20.35
N ALA A 253 -5.15 -1.17 21.21
CA ALA A 253 -6.56 -0.83 21.42
C ALA A 253 -7.16 -0.12 20.20
N LEU A 254 -6.39 0.77 19.55
CA LEU A 254 -6.83 1.43 18.31
C LEU A 254 -6.95 0.42 17.16
N ILE A 255 -6.03 -0.52 17.04
CA ILE A 255 -6.12 -1.61 16.05
C ILE A 255 -7.38 -2.45 16.30
N ALA A 256 -7.62 -2.86 17.56
CA ALA A 256 -8.79 -3.65 17.92
C ALA A 256 -10.12 -2.95 17.57
N GLN A 257 -10.22 -1.63 17.79
CA GLN A 257 -11.40 -0.85 17.40
C GLN A 257 -11.67 -0.91 15.89
N VAL A 258 -10.64 -0.81 15.06
CA VAL A 258 -10.81 -0.90 13.59
C VAL A 258 -11.16 -2.33 13.17
N VAL A 259 -10.53 -3.34 13.77
CA VAL A 259 -10.83 -4.76 13.50
C VAL A 259 -12.30 -5.05 13.84
N GLN A 260 -12.77 -4.63 15.01
CA GLN A 260 -14.16 -4.80 15.42
C GLN A 260 -15.14 -4.07 14.49
N ALA A 261 -14.81 -2.87 14.02
CA ALA A 261 -15.65 -2.10 13.11
C ALA A 261 -15.69 -2.69 11.69
N ALA A 262 -14.70 -3.51 11.33
CA ALA A 262 -14.59 -4.18 10.03
C ALA A 262 -15.18 -5.61 10.01
N ALA A 263 -15.53 -6.13 11.17
CA ALA A 263 -16.23 -7.41 11.32
C ALA A 263 -17.74 -7.26 11.08
#